data_0740776f3cd1fe9d3b601c4b4676885a
#
_entry.id   0740776f3cd1fe9d3b601c4b4676885a
#
_cell.length_a   1.000
_cell.length_b   1.000
_cell.length_c   1.000
_cell.angle_alpha   90.00
_cell.angle_beta   90.00
_cell.angle_gamma   90.00
#
_symmetry.space_group_name_H-M   'P 1'
#
loop_
_entity.id
_entity.type
_entity.pdbx_description
1 polymer ?
#
loop_
_entity_poly.entity_id
_entity_poly.type
_entity_poly.pdbx_seq_one_letter_code
_entity_poly.pdbx_strand_id
1 'polypeptide(L)'
;GIAAQSVVEPVEMKGEFDKQVLQEMVDAWSPTFDLENGGPDKAPKFPIPNNYEFLLRYGTLINDKELLDYVQITLDKRAFGGINDQVGGGFARYSTDAIWKAPHFEKMLYDNAQLVSLYSQAYQAFKEPLYKETIEHTLEFIAREMTSAEGAFYSALDADSEGEEGLFYVWEKDELQTVLGAEYDLAA
;
A
#
# COMPACT_ATOMS: atom_id res chain seq x y z
N GLY A 1 -46.07 20.06 -18.98
CA GLY A 1 -45.58 18.93 -19.71
C GLY A 1 -44.36 18.37 -19.00
N ILE A 2 -44.54 17.25 -18.28
CA ILE A 2 -43.43 16.51 -17.64
C ILE A 2 -42.84 15.63 -18.75
N ALA A 3 -41.60 15.89 -19.13
CA ALA A 3 -40.86 15.06 -20.09
C ALA A 3 -40.73 13.64 -19.53
N ALA A 4 -41.11 12.63 -20.30
CA ALA A 4 -40.93 11.24 -19.96
C ALA A 4 -39.42 10.95 -19.80
N GLN A 5 -39.03 10.53 -18.64
CA GLN A 5 -37.71 9.94 -18.44
C GLN A 5 -37.60 8.67 -19.29
N SER A 6 -36.64 8.68 -20.21
CA SER A 6 -36.28 7.47 -20.94
C SER A 6 -35.79 6.42 -19.94
N VAL A 7 -36.56 5.36 -19.79
CA VAL A 7 -36.12 4.17 -19.08
C VAL A 7 -34.99 3.60 -19.90
N VAL A 8 -33.75 3.71 -19.37
CA VAL A 8 -32.59 3.01 -19.92
C VAL A 8 -32.83 1.53 -19.64
N GLU A 9 -33.13 0.76 -20.68
CA GLU A 9 -33.23 -0.70 -20.57
C GLU A 9 -31.87 -1.22 -20.07
N PRO A 10 -31.87 -2.16 -19.09
CA PRO A 10 -30.64 -2.77 -18.64
C PRO A 10 -29.99 -3.50 -19.82
N VAL A 11 -28.78 -3.10 -20.17
CA VAL A 11 -27.97 -3.84 -21.15
C VAL A 11 -27.69 -5.21 -20.51
N GLU A 12 -28.36 -6.26 -21.03
CA GLU A 12 -27.97 -7.64 -20.71
C GLU A 12 -26.51 -7.83 -21.18
N MET A 13 -25.59 -7.77 -20.25
CA MET A 13 -24.21 -8.21 -20.50
C MET A 13 -24.22 -9.73 -20.66
N LYS A 14 -24.49 -10.21 -21.87
CA LYS A 14 -24.24 -11.60 -22.28
C LYS A 14 -22.73 -11.75 -22.56
N GLY A 15 -21.92 -11.72 -21.50
CA GLY A 15 -20.53 -12.09 -21.56
C GLY A 15 -20.28 -13.12 -20.47
N GLU A 16 -20.03 -14.35 -20.83
CA GLU A 16 -19.34 -15.27 -19.94
C GLU A 16 -17.98 -14.62 -19.66
N PHE A 17 -17.67 -14.37 -18.39
CA PHE A 17 -16.33 -13.97 -17.98
C PHE A 17 -15.40 -15.17 -18.28
N ASP A 18 -14.68 -15.06 -19.39
CA ASP A 18 -13.73 -16.09 -19.78
C ASP A 18 -12.53 -16.04 -18.85
N LYS A 19 -12.34 -17.09 -18.05
CA LYS A 19 -11.19 -17.25 -17.16
C LYS A 19 -9.88 -17.22 -17.93
N GLN A 20 -9.88 -17.62 -19.19
CA GLN A 20 -8.70 -17.59 -20.05
C GLN A 20 -8.21 -16.16 -20.28
N VAL A 21 -9.11 -15.19 -20.43
CA VAL A 21 -8.73 -13.77 -20.57
C VAL A 21 -7.98 -13.26 -19.34
N LEU A 22 -8.41 -13.66 -18.14
CA LEU A 22 -7.72 -13.28 -16.91
C LEU A 22 -6.32 -13.90 -16.83
N GLN A 23 -6.19 -15.17 -17.25
CA GLN A 23 -4.89 -15.83 -17.30
C GLN A 23 -3.95 -15.13 -18.29
N GLU A 24 -4.41 -14.86 -19.51
CA GLU A 24 -3.64 -14.15 -20.54
C GLU A 24 -3.19 -12.75 -20.04
N MET A 25 -4.03 -12.04 -19.31
CA MET A 25 -3.68 -10.75 -18.70
C MET A 25 -2.57 -10.89 -17.66
N VAL A 26 -2.66 -11.89 -16.77
CA VAL A 26 -1.64 -12.12 -15.74
C VAL A 26 -0.33 -12.60 -16.37
N ASP A 27 -0.40 -13.49 -17.37
CA ASP A 27 0.79 -13.98 -18.10
C ASP A 27 1.52 -12.83 -18.84
N ALA A 28 0.77 -11.89 -19.41
CA ALA A 28 1.35 -10.71 -20.04
C ALA A 28 1.95 -9.71 -19.04
N TRP A 29 1.44 -9.70 -17.81
CA TRP A 29 1.87 -8.76 -16.77
C TRP A 29 3.02 -9.30 -15.91
N SER A 30 3.05 -10.59 -15.61
CA SER A 30 4.02 -11.23 -14.72
C SER A 30 5.51 -10.99 -15.09
N PRO A 31 5.91 -10.81 -16.39
CA PRO A 31 7.29 -10.47 -16.72
C PRO A 31 7.77 -9.11 -16.17
N THR A 32 6.85 -8.27 -15.67
CA THR A 32 7.19 -6.97 -15.06
C THR A 32 7.29 -7.04 -13.53
N PHE A 33 7.17 -8.22 -12.94
CA PHE A 33 7.21 -8.41 -11.48
C PHE A 33 8.66 -8.46 -10.98
N ASP A 34 8.93 -7.69 -9.92
CA ASP A 34 10.17 -7.80 -9.15
C ASP A 34 10.01 -8.91 -8.10
N LEU A 35 10.57 -10.08 -8.40
CA LEU A 35 10.45 -11.26 -7.52
C LEU A 35 11.39 -11.21 -6.31
N GLU A 36 12.31 -10.25 -6.26
CA GLU A 36 13.25 -10.07 -5.14
C GLU A 36 12.74 -9.02 -4.14
N ASN A 37 12.31 -7.85 -4.66
CA ASN A 37 11.87 -6.74 -3.82
C ASN A 37 10.35 -6.53 -3.83
N GLY A 38 9.63 -7.32 -4.61
CA GLY A 38 8.19 -7.13 -4.80
C GLY A 38 7.84 -5.85 -5.57
N GLY A 39 6.60 -5.75 -5.98
CA GLY A 39 6.16 -4.64 -6.80
C GLY A 39 6.62 -4.73 -8.25
N PRO A 40 6.45 -3.66 -9.05
CA PRO A 40 6.94 -3.63 -10.42
C PRO A 40 8.47 -3.57 -10.45
N ASP A 41 9.09 -4.20 -11.46
CA ASP A 41 10.56 -4.16 -11.68
C ASP A 41 10.97 -2.81 -12.31
N LYS A 42 10.73 -1.73 -11.59
CA LYS A 42 11.13 -0.36 -11.96
C LYS A 42 10.98 0.60 -10.79
N ALA A 43 11.71 1.71 -10.82
CA ALA A 43 11.49 2.89 -9.98
C ALA A 43 10.83 4.02 -10.80
N PRO A 44 10.07 4.94 -10.16
CA PRO A 44 9.55 4.83 -8.79
C PRO A 44 8.51 3.73 -8.62
N LYS A 45 8.37 3.19 -7.39
CA LYS A 45 7.38 2.16 -7.07
C LYS A 45 6.19 2.76 -6.34
N PHE A 46 5.02 2.64 -6.95
CA PHE A 46 3.73 2.98 -6.32
C PHE A 46 3.09 1.73 -5.70
N PRO A 47 2.42 1.84 -4.55
CA PRO A 47 1.75 0.70 -3.93
C PRO A 47 0.66 0.07 -4.80
N ILE A 48 -0.18 0.87 -5.46
CA ILE A 48 -1.30 0.47 -6.31
C ILE A 48 -2.06 -0.74 -5.71
N PRO A 49 -2.72 -0.59 -4.55
CA PRO A 49 -3.27 -1.72 -3.77
C PRO A 49 -4.24 -2.59 -4.56
N ASN A 50 -5.05 -2.01 -5.44
CA ASN A 50 -6.04 -2.71 -6.25
C ASN A 50 -5.43 -3.82 -7.12
N ASN A 51 -4.20 -3.61 -7.62
CA ASN A 51 -3.49 -4.61 -8.40
C ASN A 51 -3.22 -5.86 -7.56
N TYR A 52 -2.79 -5.67 -6.32
CA TYR A 52 -2.45 -6.77 -5.41
C TYR A 52 -3.68 -7.42 -4.80
N GLU A 53 -4.78 -6.68 -4.61
CA GLU A 53 -6.08 -7.29 -4.28
C GLU A 53 -6.54 -8.23 -5.39
N PHE A 54 -6.41 -7.81 -6.65
CA PHE A 54 -6.74 -8.67 -7.79
C PHE A 54 -5.85 -9.92 -7.81
N LEU A 55 -4.51 -9.76 -7.73
CA LEU A 55 -3.56 -10.87 -7.76
C LEU A 55 -3.78 -11.85 -6.59
N LEU A 56 -4.04 -11.34 -5.38
CA LEU A 56 -4.35 -12.15 -4.20
C LEU A 56 -5.61 -13.00 -4.42
N ARG A 57 -6.69 -12.37 -4.87
CA ARG A 57 -7.97 -13.06 -5.10
C ARG A 57 -7.87 -14.05 -6.26
N TYR A 58 -7.24 -13.64 -7.35
CA TYR A 58 -7.06 -14.49 -8.53
C TYR A 58 -6.15 -15.67 -8.23
N GLY A 59 -4.97 -15.45 -7.63
CA GLY A 59 -4.05 -16.50 -7.21
C GLY A 59 -4.68 -17.51 -6.25
N THR A 60 -5.51 -17.02 -5.30
CA THR A 60 -6.28 -17.88 -4.40
C THR A 60 -7.31 -18.71 -5.17
N LEU A 61 -8.03 -18.09 -6.11
CA LEU A 61 -9.08 -18.76 -6.90
C LEU A 61 -8.55 -19.89 -7.76
N ILE A 62 -7.38 -19.70 -8.38
CA ILE A 62 -6.76 -20.71 -9.26
C ILE A 62 -5.70 -21.56 -8.55
N ASN A 63 -5.47 -21.30 -7.26
CA ASN A 63 -4.45 -21.97 -6.43
C ASN A 63 -3.03 -21.84 -7.01
N ASP A 64 -2.68 -20.63 -7.49
CA ASP A 64 -1.37 -20.30 -8.04
C ASP A 64 -0.43 -19.83 -6.91
N LYS A 65 0.47 -20.75 -6.52
CA LYS A 65 1.41 -20.47 -5.43
C LYS A 65 2.44 -19.41 -5.78
N GLU A 66 2.95 -19.39 -7.01
CA GLU A 66 4.00 -18.42 -7.43
C GLU A 66 3.44 -17.00 -7.41
N LEU A 67 2.20 -16.82 -7.86
CA LEU A 67 1.50 -15.55 -7.82
C LEU A 67 1.25 -15.09 -6.38
N LEU A 68 0.85 -16.00 -5.50
CA LEU A 68 0.63 -15.69 -4.08
C LEU A 68 1.94 -15.35 -3.36
N ASP A 69 3.03 -16.08 -3.65
CA ASP A 69 4.37 -15.79 -3.13
C ASP A 69 4.83 -14.38 -3.57
N TYR A 70 4.59 -13.99 -4.83
CA TYR A 70 4.88 -12.63 -5.30
C TYR A 70 4.08 -11.55 -4.54
N VAL A 71 2.78 -11.79 -4.31
CA VAL A 71 1.96 -10.87 -3.50
C VAL A 71 2.52 -10.75 -2.09
N GLN A 72 2.87 -11.87 -1.46
CA GLN A 72 3.41 -11.91 -0.10
C GLN A 72 4.74 -11.17 -0.01
N ILE A 73 5.71 -11.45 -0.90
CA ILE A 73 6.98 -10.71 -0.97
C ILE A 73 6.74 -9.21 -1.10
N THR A 74 5.80 -8.80 -1.95
CA THR A 74 5.49 -7.39 -2.13
C THR A 74 4.98 -6.73 -0.84
N LEU A 75 4.07 -7.39 -0.13
CA LEU A 75 3.51 -6.87 1.10
C LEU A 75 4.56 -6.83 2.22
N ASP A 76 5.36 -7.87 2.36
CA ASP A 76 6.43 -7.94 3.37
C ASP A 76 7.46 -6.82 3.15
N LYS A 77 7.92 -6.65 1.91
CA LYS A 77 8.90 -5.60 1.56
C LYS A 77 8.37 -4.19 1.79
N ARG A 78 7.08 -3.96 1.59
CA ARG A 78 6.44 -2.68 1.92
C ARG A 78 6.28 -2.47 3.41
N ALA A 79 5.86 -3.49 4.14
CA ALA A 79 5.66 -3.40 5.58
C ALA A 79 6.97 -3.09 6.32
N PHE A 80 8.10 -3.68 5.89
CA PHE A 80 9.43 -3.41 6.44
C PHE A 80 10.17 -2.26 5.76
N GLY A 81 9.70 -1.78 4.62
CA GLY A 81 10.36 -0.71 3.85
C GLY A 81 10.17 0.67 4.46
N GLY A 82 11.01 1.62 4.04
CA GLY A 82 10.89 3.02 4.44
C GLY A 82 9.63 3.73 3.90
N ILE A 83 8.91 3.11 2.96
CA ILE A 83 7.60 3.60 2.52
C ILE A 83 6.53 3.49 3.63
N ASN A 84 6.70 2.56 4.58
CA ASN A 84 5.92 2.48 5.80
C ASN A 84 6.66 3.24 6.91
N ASP A 85 6.02 4.23 7.49
CA ASP A 85 6.59 4.96 8.63
C ASP A 85 6.58 4.04 9.85
N GLN A 86 7.76 3.53 10.21
CA GLN A 86 7.94 2.56 11.29
C GLN A 86 7.70 3.17 12.68
N VAL A 87 7.71 4.49 12.81
CA VAL A 87 7.54 5.22 14.08
C VAL A 87 6.13 5.77 14.21
N GLY A 88 5.71 6.57 13.23
CA GLY A 88 4.44 7.28 13.26
C GLY A 88 3.28 6.50 12.64
N GLY A 89 3.56 5.47 11.87
CA GLY A 89 2.56 4.70 11.13
C GLY A 89 2.12 5.34 9.82
N GLY A 90 1.42 4.54 9.04
CA GLY A 90 0.94 4.95 7.74
C GLY A 90 1.99 4.89 6.64
N PHE A 91 1.51 4.79 5.41
CA PHE A 91 2.32 4.64 4.21
C PHE A 91 2.47 5.95 3.46
N ALA A 92 3.69 6.23 3.03
CA ALA A 92 3.98 7.26 2.05
C ALA A 92 3.40 6.87 0.67
N ARG A 93 3.23 7.89 -0.20
CA ARG A 93 2.56 7.75 -1.48
C ARG A 93 3.26 6.81 -2.45
N TYR A 94 4.61 6.88 -2.52
CA TYR A 94 5.42 5.99 -3.36
C TYR A 94 6.86 5.93 -2.86
N SER A 95 7.61 4.91 -3.29
CA SER A 95 9.05 4.85 -3.14
C SER A 95 9.74 5.42 -4.36
N THR A 96 10.73 6.28 -4.15
CA THR A 96 11.55 6.87 -5.23
C THR A 96 12.53 5.84 -5.83
N ASP A 97 12.85 4.80 -5.07
CA ASP A 97 13.74 3.70 -5.47
C ASP A 97 12.99 2.40 -5.76
N ALA A 98 13.75 1.38 -6.17
CA ALA A 98 13.22 0.06 -6.53
C ALA A 98 13.10 -0.93 -5.36
N ILE A 99 13.50 -0.55 -4.14
CA ILE A 99 13.57 -1.45 -2.98
C ILE A 99 12.70 -1.01 -1.79
N TRP A 100 11.77 -0.07 -2.02
CA TRP A 100 10.85 0.48 -1.02
C TRP A 100 11.52 1.25 0.14
N LYS A 101 12.76 1.76 -0.05
CA LYS A 101 13.55 2.34 1.02
C LYS A 101 13.35 3.85 1.18
N ALA A 102 13.42 4.61 0.09
CA ALA A 102 13.37 6.07 0.13
C ALA A 102 11.99 6.56 -0.32
N PRO A 103 11.11 7.01 0.58
CA PRO A 103 9.78 7.44 0.24
C PRO A 103 9.76 8.85 -0.33
N HIS A 104 8.73 9.16 -1.13
CA HIS A 104 8.20 10.51 -1.24
C HIS A 104 7.23 10.71 -0.07
N PHE A 105 7.53 11.66 0.81
CA PHE A 105 6.98 11.70 2.17
C PHE A 105 5.50 12.09 2.29
N GLU A 106 4.83 12.45 1.19
CA GLU A 106 3.38 12.68 1.18
C GLU A 106 2.61 11.42 1.61
N LYS A 107 1.63 11.56 2.50
CA LYS A 107 0.75 10.45 2.92
C LYS A 107 -0.68 10.76 2.52
N MET A 108 -1.25 9.93 1.64
CA MET A 108 -2.62 10.08 1.15
C MET A 108 -3.58 9.21 1.96
N LEU A 109 -4.73 9.75 2.32
CA LEU A 109 -5.77 8.97 3.01
C LEU A 109 -6.23 7.77 2.17
N TYR A 110 -6.48 7.98 0.87
CA TYR A 110 -6.97 6.92 -0.01
C TYR A 110 -5.98 5.78 -0.20
N ASP A 111 -4.67 6.07 -0.25
CA ASP A 111 -3.63 5.04 -0.33
C ASP A 111 -3.62 4.19 0.95
N ASN A 112 -3.63 4.85 2.10
CA ASN A 112 -3.62 4.19 3.40
C ASN A 112 -4.90 3.36 3.63
N ALA A 113 -6.07 3.88 3.28
CA ALA A 113 -7.33 3.15 3.39
C ALA A 113 -7.35 1.88 2.52
N GLN A 114 -6.87 1.99 1.29
CA GLN A 114 -6.78 0.84 0.38
C GLN A 114 -5.73 -0.17 0.83
N LEU A 115 -4.59 0.29 1.38
CA LEU A 115 -3.57 -0.60 1.95
C LEU A 115 -4.09 -1.35 3.17
N VAL A 116 -4.83 -0.70 4.07
CA VAL A 116 -5.52 -1.38 5.19
C VAL A 116 -6.45 -2.47 4.68
N SER A 117 -7.22 -2.20 3.61
CA SER A 117 -8.10 -3.21 2.98
C SER A 117 -7.30 -4.39 2.43
N LEU A 118 -6.24 -4.12 1.66
CA LEU A 118 -5.36 -5.14 1.08
C LEU A 118 -4.68 -6.00 2.15
N TYR A 119 -4.05 -5.37 3.15
CA TYR A 119 -3.41 -6.11 4.25
C TYR A 119 -4.41 -6.93 5.06
N SER A 120 -5.65 -6.44 5.23
CA SER A 120 -6.71 -7.21 5.91
C SER A 120 -7.10 -8.48 5.13
N GLN A 121 -7.19 -8.40 3.81
CA GLN A 121 -7.44 -9.56 2.95
C GLN A 121 -6.24 -10.53 2.96
N ALA A 122 -5.03 -9.99 2.89
CA ALA A 122 -3.81 -10.78 2.99
C ALA A 122 -3.67 -11.49 4.35
N TYR A 123 -4.02 -10.81 5.45
CA TYR A 123 -4.06 -11.44 6.77
C TYR A 123 -5.07 -12.59 6.85
N GLN A 124 -6.22 -12.46 6.19
CA GLN A 124 -7.19 -13.56 6.11
C GLN A 124 -6.64 -14.76 5.32
N ALA A 125 -5.85 -14.51 4.28
CA ALA A 125 -5.28 -15.56 3.43
C ALA A 125 -4.05 -16.23 4.06
N PHE A 126 -3.09 -15.44 4.54
CA PHE A 126 -1.77 -15.93 4.95
C PHE A 126 -1.60 -16.08 6.46
N LYS A 127 -2.41 -15.39 7.27
CA LYS A 127 -2.34 -15.37 8.74
C LYS A 127 -1.01 -14.83 9.31
N GLU A 128 -0.29 -14.01 8.54
CA GLU A 128 0.97 -13.42 8.97
C GLU A 128 0.75 -12.32 10.01
N PRO A 129 1.34 -12.43 11.22
CA PRO A 129 1.17 -11.42 12.27
C PRO A 129 1.57 -10.00 11.83
N LEU A 130 2.62 -9.89 11.02
CA LEU A 130 3.08 -8.63 10.43
C LEU A 130 1.94 -7.82 9.78
N TYR A 131 1.05 -8.51 9.06
CA TYR A 131 -0.06 -7.81 8.37
C TYR A 131 -1.07 -7.22 9.35
N LYS A 132 -1.34 -7.94 10.44
CA LYS A 132 -2.19 -7.41 11.51
C LYS A 132 -1.57 -6.18 12.16
N GLU A 133 -0.30 -6.24 12.51
CA GLU A 133 0.45 -5.12 13.11
C GLU A 133 0.46 -3.90 12.16
N THR A 134 0.72 -4.13 10.86
CA THR A 134 0.68 -3.08 9.84
C THR A 134 -0.70 -2.42 9.74
N ILE A 135 -1.79 -3.20 9.80
CA ILE A 135 -3.16 -2.68 9.78
C ILE A 135 -3.41 -1.81 11.01
N GLU A 136 -3.12 -2.33 12.21
CA GLU A 136 -3.37 -1.64 13.47
C GLU A 136 -2.59 -0.32 13.53
N HIS A 137 -1.30 -0.34 13.18
CA HIS A 137 -0.43 0.84 13.17
C HIS A 137 -0.89 1.90 12.14
N THR A 138 -1.34 1.46 10.96
CA THR A 138 -1.88 2.38 9.94
C THR A 138 -3.21 3.00 10.38
N LEU A 139 -4.09 2.23 11.02
CA LEU A 139 -5.36 2.75 11.54
C LEU A 139 -5.15 3.73 12.69
N GLU A 140 -4.20 3.47 13.59
CA GLU A 140 -3.79 4.39 14.66
C GLU A 140 -3.25 5.71 14.08
N PHE A 141 -2.42 5.65 13.04
CA PHE A 141 -1.96 6.83 12.30
C PHE A 141 -3.15 7.63 11.73
N ILE A 142 -4.08 6.98 11.03
CA ILE A 142 -5.25 7.66 10.45
C ILE A 142 -6.08 8.34 11.56
N ALA A 143 -6.30 7.65 12.67
CA ALA A 143 -7.07 8.18 13.79
C ALA A 143 -6.40 9.40 14.45
N ARG A 144 -5.08 9.37 14.58
CA ARG A 144 -4.29 10.40 15.25
C ARG A 144 -4.00 11.61 14.36
N GLU A 145 -3.56 11.37 13.10
CA GLU A 145 -3.01 12.43 12.23
C GLU A 145 -3.97 12.86 11.12
N MET A 146 -4.84 11.96 10.65
CA MET A 146 -5.71 12.23 9.50
C MET A 146 -7.17 12.46 9.88
N THR A 147 -7.48 12.59 11.18
CA THR A 147 -8.84 12.82 11.66
C THR A 147 -8.91 14.14 12.41
N SER A 148 -9.83 15.03 12.01
CA SER A 148 -10.06 16.29 12.71
C SER A 148 -10.79 16.09 14.04
N ALA A 149 -10.78 17.12 14.90
CA ALA A 149 -11.49 17.10 16.17
C ALA A 149 -13.02 16.91 16.02
N GLU A 150 -13.56 17.31 14.87
CA GLU A 150 -14.99 17.14 14.52
C GLU A 150 -15.29 15.76 13.91
N GLY A 151 -14.27 14.89 13.72
CA GLY A 151 -14.41 13.55 13.17
C GLY A 151 -14.41 13.46 11.64
N ALA A 152 -14.05 14.53 10.95
CA ALA A 152 -13.82 14.49 9.51
C ALA A 152 -12.39 14.06 9.19
N PHE A 153 -12.19 13.48 8.03
CA PHE A 153 -10.84 13.07 7.59
C PHE A 153 -10.17 14.13 6.74
N TYR A 154 -8.87 14.31 6.93
CA TYR A 154 -8.00 15.02 5.99
C TYR A 154 -7.67 14.14 4.80
N SER A 155 -7.53 14.73 3.60
CA SER A 155 -7.26 13.98 2.36
C SER A 155 -5.81 13.55 2.23
N ALA A 156 -4.88 14.35 2.75
CA ALA A 156 -3.45 14.13 2.65
C ALA A 156 -2.70 14.85 3.78
N LEU A 157 -1.50 14.36 4.08
CA LEU A 157 -0.43 15.11 4.75
C LEU A 157 0.62 15.45 3.70
N ASP A 158 1.06 16.72 3.69
CA ASP A 158 2.08 17.22 2.78
C ASP A 158 3.43 16.50 3.01
N ALA A 159 4.20 16.35 1.95
CA ALA A 159 5.58 15.87 2.03
C ALA A 159 6.51 16.89 2.70
N ASP A 160 6.18 18.18 2.54
CA ASP A 160 6.99 19.28 3.04
C ASP A 160 6.64 19.63 4.49
N SER A 161 7.67 19.83 5.30
CA SER A 161 7.56 20.46 6.61
C SER A 161 8.62 21.58 6.71
N GLU A 162 8.20 22.76 7.20
CA GLU A 162 9.07 23.94 7.31
C GLU A 162 9.74 24.36 5.97
N GLY A 163 9.14 23.98 4.83
CA GLY A 163 9.63 24.30 3.48
C GLY A 163 10.64 23.31 2.91
N GLU A 164 10.86 22.17 3.55
CA GLU A 164 11.74 21.10 3.08
C GLU A 164 11.00 19.76 3.07
N GLU A 165 11.12 19.00 1.96
CA GLU A 165 10.52 17.67 1.86
C GLU A 165 11.15 16.70 2.85
N GLY A 166 10.31 16.03 3.63
CA GLY A 166 10.72 14.97 4.54
C GLY A 166 11.38 15.40 5.83
N LEU A 167 11.57 16.71 6.08
CA LEU A 167 12.26 17.20 7.27
C LEU A 167 11.69 16.62 8.58
N PHE A 168 10.39 16.47 8.67
CA PHE A 168 9.72 15.86 9.84
C PHE A 168 10.08 14.38 10.07
N TYR A 169 10.44 13.66 9.02
CA TYR A 169 10.64 12.20 9.05
C TYR A 169 12.13 11.78 9.10
N VAL A 170 13.06 12.72 8.95
CA VAL A 170 14.48 12.44 8.97
C VAL A 170 15.10 12.88 10.29
N TRP A 171 16.16 12.21 10.69
CA TRP A 171 16.87 12.47 11.92
C TRP A 171 18.34 12.77 11.63
N GLU A 172 18.84 13.81 12.28
CA GLU A 172 20.26 14.04 12.30
C GLU A 172 20.96 13.02 13.22
N LYS A 173 22.17 12.61 12.84
CA LYS A 173 22.93 11.60 13.60
C LYS A 173 23.10 11.95 15.07
N ASP A 174 23.46 13.20 15.36
CA ASP A 174 23.72 13.67 16.72
C ASP A 174 22.42 13.73 17.55
N GLU A 175 21.30 14.01 16.89
CA GLU A 175 19.98 13.99 17.51
C GLU A 175 19.59 12.56 17.89
N LEU A 176 19.71 11.60 16.96
CA LEU A 176 19.47 10.18 17.24
C LEU A 176 20.35 9.66 18.37
N GLN A 177 21.64 10.01 18.40
CA GLN A 177 22.53 9.63 19.48
C GLN A 177 22.08 10.21 20.83
N THR A 178 21.56 11.43 20.83
CA THR A 178 21.07 12.08 22.05
C THR A 178 19.81 11.42 22.57
N VAL A 179 18.86 11.07 21.66
CA VAL A 179 17.57 10.45 22.01
C VAL A 179 17.75 9.00 22.44
N LEU A 180 18.53 8.21 21.69
CA LEU A 180 18.67 6.78 21.91
C LEU A 180 19.75 6.43 22.94
N GLY A 181 20.72 7.31 23.18
CA GLY A 181 21.80 7.08 24.14
C GLY A 181 22.52 5.75 23.92
N ALA A 182 22.47 4.85 24.90
CA ALA A 182 23.11 3.53 24.83
C ALA A 182 22.46 2.58 23.82
N GLU A 183 21.25 2.85 23.33
CA GLU A 183 20.54 2.02 22.34
C GLU A 183 20.84 2.44 20.90
N TYR A 184 21.63 3.50 20.69
CA TYR A 184 21.94 4.02 19.35
C TYR A 184 22.52 2.95 18.41
N ASP A 185 23.44 2.11 18.91
CA ASP A 185 24.08 1.06 18.11
C ASP A 185 23.11 -0.04 17.64
N LEU A 186 21.90 -0.10 18.21
CA LEU A 186 20.84 -1.02 17.76
C LEU A 186 20.00 -0.45 16.60
N ALA A 187 19.98 0.88 16.46
CA ALA A 187 19.17 1.59 15.47
C ALA A 187 19.99 2.13 14.28
N ALA A 188 21.30 2.17 14.39
CA ALA A 188 22.26 2.65 13.37
C ALA A 188 22.77 1.48 12.52
#